data_3576147dd231f2a422b199cb9eeab695
#
_entry.id   3576147dd231f2a422b199cb9eeab695
#
_cell.length_a   1.000
_cell.length_b   1.000
_cell.length_c   1.000
_cell.angle_alpha   90.00
_cell.angle_beta   90.00
_cell.angle_gamma   90.00
#
_symmetry.space_group_name_H-M   'P 1'
#
loop_
_entity.id
_entity.type
_entity.pdbx_description
1 polymer ?
#
loop_
_entity_poly.entity_id
_entity_poly.type
_entity_poly.pdbx_seq_one_letter_code
_entity_poly.pdbx_strand_id
1 'polypeptide(L)'
;SEMCIRDRFYMSGALQRLLSKLASILSPVLVGLVMAYLLAPIVNWFEKLILSGLHRIKGLEGKTIPHAAGWLRAVSILLTWAIVLLLLYLMFSVVIPQLIDSVVMLINNAETYYNKIYGWITNLLDKNPKVEDWVNENLETYYQNLLDLLTNKVLPGAQQMLTTITGGVISGIWGLVSFAMDFLVGIIVSVYMLAMKEQSLARCCKLLYGVCKEAHARWIARAVRRADGIFSGFVRGKLLDSLIIGILCLIGCTILGMPYAPLVSLIVGVTNVIPFFGPFMGAVPSAFLILLVSPKKCLFFVIFVIVLQQFDGNILGPKILGDATGISSFWVVVAILVGGGFGGVLGMFLGVPVFACLQVLVKYLVDRRLRRRNMPTEAYCYVNRDRESQPPEQQS
;
A
#
# COMPACT_ATOMS: atom_id res chain seq x y z
N SER A 1 34.92 -18.53 29.57
CA SER A 1 33.50 -18.46 29.12
C SER A 1 33.11 -17.08 28.56
N GLU A 2 33.79 -15.99 28.96
CA GLU A 2 33.50 -14.62 28.42
C GLU A 2 33.97 -14.40 26.97
N MET A 3 35.02 -15.09 26.53
CA MET A 3 35.57 -14.97 25.18
C MET A 3 34.57 -15.53 24.13
N CYS A 4 33.88 -16.63 24.44
CA CYS A 4 32.86 -17.21 23.54
C CYS A 4 31.59 -16.36 23.41
N ILE A 5 31.23 -15.57 24.42
CA ILE A 5 30.09 -14.67 24.39
C ILE A 5 30.42 -13.45 23.53
N ARG A 6 31.65 -12.91 23.68
CA ARG A 6 32.13 -11.75 22.91
C ARG A 6 32.28 -12.07 21.42
N ASP A 7 32.77 -13.25 21.07
CA ASP A 7 32.86 -13.72 19.67
C ASP A 7 31.49 -13.93 19.03
N ARG A 8 30.51 -14.40 19.81
CA ARG A 8 29.15 -14.55 19.31
C ARG A 8 28.45 -13.20 19.06
N PHE A 9 28.72 -12.18 19.88
CA PHE A 9 28.25 -10.81 19.65
C PHE A 9 28.96 -10.15 18.46
N TYR A 10 30.26 -10.35 18.27
CA TYR A 10 31.01 -9.84 17.11
C TYR A 10 30.56 -10.51 15.80
N MET A 11 30.35 -11.83 15.81
CA MET A 11 29.80 -12.56 14.65
C MET A 11 28.36 -12.15 14.33
N SER A 12 27.52 -11.87 15.31
CA SER A 12 26.16 -11.38 15.06
C SER A 12 26.18 -9.98 14.43
N GLY A 13 27.04 -9.09 14.88
CA GLY A 13 27.21 -7.74 14.30
C GLY A 13 27.84 -7.74 12.90
N ALA A 14 28.74 -8.67 12.62
CA ALA A 14 29.31 -8.85 11.27
C ALA A 14 28.29 -9.46 10.32
N LEU A 15 27.56 -10.48 10.77
CA LEU A 15 26.48 -11.11 10.01
C LEU A 15 25.34 -10.10 9.71
N GLN A 16 24.97 -9.28 10.68
CA GLN A 16 23.95 -8.26 10.51
C GLN A 16 24.37 -7.18 9.50
N ARG A 17 25.63 -6.74 9.54
CA ARG A 17 26.21 -5.83 8.55
C ARG A 17 26.28 -6.45 7.16
N LEU A 18 26.63 -7.72 7.06
CA LEU A 18 26.65 -8.44 5.78
C LEU A 18 25.23 -8.60 5.20
N LEU A 19 24.27 -8.96 6.04
CA LEU A 19 22.85 -9.08 5.65
C LEU A 19 22.25 -7.73 5.24
N SER A 20 22.54 -6.65 5.97
CA SER A 20 22.06 -5.32 5.60
C SER A 20 22.67 -4.82 4.29
N LYS A 21 23.95 -5.10 4.06
CA LYS A 21 24.64 -4.77 2.80
C LYS A 21 24.11 -5.60 1.63
N LEU A 22 23.85 -6.88 1.83
CA LEU A 22 23.20 -7.74 0.86
C LEU A 22 21.76 -7.27 0.55
N ALA A 23 21.00 -6.90 1.57
CA ALA A 23 19.66 -6.37 1.41
C ALA A 23 19.65 -5.05 0.62
N SER A 24 20.60 -4.15 0.86
CA SER A 24 20.71 -2.91 0.09
C SER A 24 21.11 -3.15 -1.37
N ILE A 25 22.02 -4.09 -1.65
CA ILE A 25 22.42 -4.46 -3.02
C ILE A 25 21.26 -5.14 -3.76
N LEU A 26 20.46 -5.95 -3.05
CA LEU A 26 19.32 -6.65 -3.63
C LEU A 26 18.04 -5.81 -3.68
N SER A 27 18.04 -4.61 -3.09
CA SER A 27 16.87 -3.72 -3.05
C SER A 27 16.21 -3.51 -4.43
N PRO A 28 16.94 -3.17 -5.52
CA PRO A 28 16.32 -2.99 -6.83
C PRO A 28 15.67 -4.29 -7.35
N VAL A 29 16.28 -5.45 -7.03
CA VAL A 29 15.74 -6.76 -7.43
C VAL A 29 14.46 -7.06 -6.65
N LEU A 30 14.43 -6.78 -5.36
CA LEU A 30 13.23 -6.94 -4.53
C LEU A 30 12.10 -6.02 -5.00
N VAL A 31 12.41 -4.77 -5.32
CA VAL A 31 11.45 -3.83 -5.91
C VAL A 31 10.91 -4.36 -7.23
N GLY A 32 11.79 -4.86 -8.11
CA GLY A 32 11.39 -5.47 -9.39
C GLY A 32 10.50 -6.72 -9.22
N LEU A 33 10.79 -7.56 -8.21
CA LEU A 33 9.94 -8.70 -7.85
C LEU A 33 8.56 -8.28 -7.38
N VAL A 34 8.49 -7.26 -6.52
CA VAL A 34 7.21 -6.70 -6.03
C VAL A 34 6.43 -6.11 -7.20
N MET A 35 7.08 -5.32 -8.07
CA MET A 35 6.44 -4.79 -9.29
C MET A 35 5.94 -5.90 -10.20
N ALA A 36 6.74 -6.95 -10.45
CA ALA A 36 6.32 -8.10 -11.24
C ALA A 36 5.09 -8.79 -10.64
N TYR A 37 5.07 -8.94 -9.32
CA TYR A 37 3.94 -9.54 -8.61
C TYR A 37 2.67 -8.70 -8.72
N LEU A 38 2.78 -7.38 -8.53
CA LEU A 38 1.67 -6.44 -8.65
C LEU A 38 1.12 -6.35 -10.07
N LEU A 39 2.00 -6.37 -11.08
CA LEU A 39 1.61 -6.25 -12.50
C LEU A 39 1.18 -7.57 -13.13
N ALA A 40 1.57 -8.71 -12.58
CA ALA A 40 1.21 -10.04 -13.10
C ALA A 40 -0.28 -10.23 -13.40
N PRO A 41 -1.23 -9.74 -12.55
CA PRO A 41 -2.65 -9.82 -12.86
C PRO A 41 -3.06 -9.04 -14.10
N ILE A 42 -2.48 -7.85 -14.28
CA ILE A 42 -2.79 -6.95 -15.40
C ILE A 42 -2.25 -7.57 -16.69
N VAL A 43 -1.01 -8.08 -16.66
CA VAL A 43 -0.42 -8.83 -17.79
C VAL A 43 -1.28 -10.02 -18.18
N ASN A 44 -1.70 -10.84 -17.22
CA ASN A 44 -2.55 -12.00 -17.49
C ASN A 44 -3.94 -11.60 -18.04
N TRP A 45 -4.47 -10.43 -17.65
CA TRP A 45 -5.71 -9.91 -18.17
C TRP A 45 -5.56 -9.47 -19.63
N PHE A 46 -4.49 -8.75 -19.98
CA PHE A 46 -4.18 -8.38 -21.36
C PHE A 46 -3.92 -9.61 -22.25
N GLU A 47 -3.19 -10.59 -21.73
CA GLU A 47 -2.94 -11.85 -22.43
C GLU A 47 -4.25 -12.56 -22.79
N LYS A 48 -5.19 -12.65 -21.85
CA LYS A 48 -6.54 -13.20 -22.11
C LYS A 48 -7.34 -12.36 -23.11
N LEU A 49 -7.28 -11.03 -22.99
CA LEU A 49 -7.99 -10.12 -23.88
C LEU A 49 -7.49 -10.26 -25.32
N ILE A 50 -6.18 -10.28 -25.53
CA ILE A 50 -5.56 -10.45 -26.86
C ILE A 50 -5.88 -11.82 -27.44
N LEU A 51 -5.80 -12.88 -26.61
CA LEU A 51 -6.16 -14.23 -27.03
C LEU A 51 -7.63 -14.31 -27.46
N SER A 52 -8.55 -13.76 -26.68
CA SER A 52 -9.99 -13.76 -27.03
C SER A 52 -10.27 -12.97 -28.31
N GLY A 53 -9.55 -11.85 -28.54
CA GLY A 53 -9.60 -11.08 -29.77
C GLY A 53 -9.08 -11.86 -30.99
N LEU A 54 -7.95 -12.56 -30.84
CA LEU A 54 -7.39 -13.39 -31.92
C LEU A 54 -8.28 -14.58 -32.29
N HIS A 55 -8.89 -15.25 -31.31
CA HIS A 55 -9.86 -16.34 -31.57
C HIS A 55 -11.08 -15.87 -32.33
N ARG A 56 -11.54 -14.63 -32.07
CA ARG A 56 -12.69 -14.05 -32.77
C ARG A 56 -12.40 -13.69 -34.23
N ILE A 57 -11.12 -13.33 -34.53
CA ILE A 57 -10.74 -12.89 -35.89
C ILE A 57 -10.33 -14.07 -36.78
N LYS A 58 -9.77 -15.14 -36.24
CA LYS A 58 -9.17 -16.23 -37.05
C LYS A 58 -9.96 -17.53 -37.13
N GLY A 59 -11.10 -17.68 -36.46
CA GLY A 59 -11.88 -18.94 -36.52
C GLY A 59 -11.06 -20.21 -36.19
N LEU A 60 -9.94 -20.07 -35.46
CA LEU A 60 -9.00 -21.11 -35.12
C LEU A 60 -9.39 -21.74 -33.76
N GLU A 61 -10.48 -22.47 -33.77
CA GLU A 61 -10.81 -23.39 -32.68
C GLU A 61 -9.85 -24.57 -32.75
N GLY A 62 -9.02 -24.72 -31.73
CA GLY A 62 -8.38 -25.99 -31.41
C GLY A 62 -6.89 -26.16 -31.66
N LYS A 63 -6.09 -25.17 -32.11
CA LYS A 63 -4.62 -25.29 -32.22
C LYS A 63 -3.91 -24.47 -31.15
N THR A 64 -3.35 -25.13 -30.16
CA THR A 64 -2.34 -24.55 -29.26
C THR A 64 -1.10 -24.20 -30.06
N ILE A 65 -0.83 -22.92 -30.24
CA ILE A 65 0.35 -22.43 -30.98
C ILE A 65 1.45 -22.14 -29.93
N PRO A 66 2.42 -23.04 -29.72
CA PRO A 66 3.42 -22.89 -28.65
C PRO A 66 4.36 -21.70 -28.84
N HIS A 67 4.59 -21.24 -30.09
CA HIS A 67 5.43 -20.08 -30.39
C HIS A 67 4.68 -18.73 -30.27
N ALA A 68 3.37 -18.71 -30.40
CA ALA A 68 2.57 -17.50 -30.22
C ALA A 68 2.45 -17.07 -28.74
N ALA A 69 2.57 -18.02 -27.81
CA ALA A 69 2.47 -17.75 -26.38
C ALA A 69 3.59 -16.81 -25.87
N GLY A 70 4.82 -16.96 -26.35
CA GLY A 70 5.94 -16.10 -25.93
C GLY A 70 5.82 -14.65 -26.45
N TRP A 71 5.40 -14.49 -27.70
CA TRP A 71 5.20 -13.17 -28.31
C TRP A 71 4.00 -12.43 -27.71
N LEU A 72 2.89 -13.13 -27.51
CA LEU A 72 1.70 -12.62 -26.85
C LEU A 72 2.00 -12.10 -25.44
N ARG A 73 2.79 -12.86 -24.70
CA ARG A 73 3.21 -12.48 -23.35
C ARG A 73 4.11 -11.25 -23.37
N ALA A 74 5.06 -11.17 -24.32
CA ALA A 74 5.92 -10.00 -24.48
C ALA A 74 5.12 -8.73 -24.80
N VAL A 75 4.14 -8.82 -25.72
CA VAL A 75 3.23 -7.72 -26.04
C VAL A 75 2.39 -7.32 -24.84
N SER A 76 1.83 -8.27 -24.09
CA SER A 76 1.05 -8.00 -22.90
C SER A 76 1.87 -7.31 -21.80
N ILE A 77 3.14 -7.67 -21.62
CA ILE A 77 4.07 -7.03 -20.69
C ILE A 77 4.36 -5.59 -21.14
N LEU A 78 4.71 -5.39 -22.41
CA LEU A 78 4.98 -4.07 -22.97
C LEU A 78 3.75 -3.14 -22.83
N LEU A 79 2.57 -3.64 -23.17
CA LEU A 79 1.33 -2.88 -23.05
C LEU A 79 1.03 -2.51 -21.59
N THR A 80 1.23 -3.44 -20.66
CA THR A 80 1.06 -3.18 -19.22
C THR A 80 2.00 -2.09 -18.74
N TRP A 81 3.30 -2.17 -19.09
CA TRP A 81 4.27 -1.15 -18.71
C TRP A 81 4.00 0.19 -19.39
N ALA A 82 3.59 0.20 -20.66
CA ALA A 82 3.21 1.44 -21.35
C ALA A 82 2.04 2.14 -20.64
N ILE A 83 1.02 1.39 -20.23
CA ILE A 83 -0.11 1.94 -19.47
C ILE A 83 0.31 2.43 -18.09
N VAL A 84 1.12 1.67 -17.37
CA VAL A 84 1.61 2.09 -16.03
C VAL A 84 2.44 3.37 -16.14
N LEU A 85 3.36 3.44 -17.10
CA LEU A 85 4.18 4.64 -17.33
C LEU A 85 3.34 5.83 -17.78
N LEU A 86 2.35 5.61 -18.64
CA LEU A 86 1.40 6.65 -19.05
C LEU A 86 0.58 7.15 -17.88
N LEU A 87 0.06 6.27 -17.02
CA LEU A 87 -0.69 6.66 -15.82
C LEU A 87 0.19 7.43 -14.83
N LEU A 88 1.42 6.99 -14.63
CA LEU A 88 2.39 7.71 -13.79
C LEU A 88 2.69 9.10 -14.38
N TYR A 89 2.92 9.20 -15.69
CA TYR A 89 3.14 10.47 -16.37
C TYR A 89 1.95 11.41 -16.21
N LEU A 90 0.73 10.95 -16.47
CA LEU A 90 -0.49 11.74 -16.29
C LEU A 90 -0.69 12.15 -14.83
N MET A 91 -0.44 11.23 -13.89
CA MET A 91 -0.50 11.52 -12.48
C MET A 91 0.48 12.66 -12.11
N PHE A 92 1.75 12.54 -12.49
CA PHE A 92 2.75 13.55 -12.18
C PHE A 92 2.48 14.88 -12.91
N SER A 93 2.01 14.85 -14.16
CA SER A 93 1.72 16.07 -14.92
C SER A 93 0.53 16.86 -14.37
N VAL A 94 -0.40 16.22 -13.67
CA VAL A 94 -1.54 16.89 -13.01
C VAL A 94 -1.19 17.27 -11.58
N VAL A 95 -0.57 16.37 -10.83
CA VAL A 95 -0.37 16.54 -9.38
C VAL A 95 0.74 17.53 -9.06
N ILE A 96 1.88 17.47 -9.78
CA ILE A 96 3.02 18.33 -9.45
C ILE A 96 2.69 19.81 -9.65
N PRO A 97 2.11 20.25 -10.78
CA PRO A 97 1.69 21.66 -10.92
C PRO A 97 0.74 22.10 -9.80
N GLN A 98 -0.27 21.28 -9.48
CA GLN A 98 -1.22 21.64 -8.42
C GLN A 98 -0.61 21.66 -7.03
N LEU A 99 0.41 20.82 -6.75
CA LEU A 99 1.20 20.91 -5.54
C LEU A 99 1.94 22.23 -5.45
N ILE A 100 2.60 22.64 -6.54
CA ILE A 100 3.32 23.91 -6.60
C ILE A 100 2.36 25.07 -6.40
N ASP A 101 1.25 25.11 -7.12
CA ASP A 101 0.22 26.15 -6.98
C ASP A 101 -0.32 26.19 -5.54
N SER A 102 -0.52 25.02 -4.93
CA SER A 102 -0.99 24.91 -3.54
C SER A 102 0.03 25.48 -2.54
N VAL A 103 1.32 25.15 -2.73
CA VAL A 103 2.40 25.65 -1.87
C VAL A 103 2.60 27.14 -2.06
N VAL A 104 2.60 27.63 -3.30
CA VAL A 104 2.71 29.06 -3.60
C VAL A 104 1.53 29.83 -2.99
N MET A 105 0.31 29.30 -3.10
CA MET A 105 -0.86 29.92 -2.50
C MET A 105 -0.79 29.92 -0.97
N LEU A 106 -0.28 28.84 -0.36
CA LEU A 106 -0.05 28.79 1.09
C LEU A 106 0.95 29.83 1.53
N ILE A 107 2.07 29.99 0.82
CA ILE A 107 3.10 30.99 1.12
C ILE A 107 2.52 32.40 0.97
N ASN A 108 1.87 32.69 -0.14
CA ASN A 108 1.32 34.02 -0.42
C ASN A 108 0.20 34.45 0.53
N ASN A 109 -0.53 33.47 1.09
CA ASN A 109 -1.62 33.75 2.03
C ASN A 109 -1.25 33.41 3.49
N ALA A 110 0.00 33.05 3.76
CA ALA A 110 0.44 32.56 5.07
C ALA A 110 0.16 33.59 6.18
N GLU A 111 0.43 34.88 5.94
CA GLU A 111 0.12 35.97 6.87
C GLU A 111 -1.39 36.10 7.12
N THR A 112 -2.20 35.98 6.08
CA THR A 112 -3.67 36.02 6.21
C THR A 112 -4.18 34.84 7.03
N TYR A 113 -3.61 33.66 6.85
CA TYR A 113 -3.99 32.47 7.62
C TYR A 113 -3.52 32.56 9.07
N TYR A 114 -2.29 33.05 9.28
CA TYR A 114 -1.78 33.35 10.61
C TYR A 114 -2.70 34.29 11.37
N ASN A 115 -3.04 35.43 10.79
CA ASN A 115 -3.92 36.43 11.40
C ASN A 115 -5.34 35.88 11.67
N LYS A 116 -5.87 35.02 10.80
CA LYS A 116 -7.16 34.34 11.04
C LYS A 116 -7.09 33.36 12.20
N ILE A 117 -6.05 32.53 12.25
CA ILE A 117 -5.84 31.56 13.32
C ILE A 117 -5.64 32.30 14.65
N TYR A 118 -4.80 33.33 14.64
CA TYR A 118 -4.55 34.17 15.80
C TYR A 118 -5.84 34.81 16.30
N GLY A 119 -6.63 35.45 15.43
CA GLY A 119 -7.92 36.04 15.80
C GLY A 119 -8.96 34.99 16.30
N TRP A 120 -8.90 33.76 15.81
CA TRP A 120 -9.75 32.70 16.34
C TRP A 120 -9.33 32.28 17.76
N ILE A 121 -8.04 32.13 17.97
CA ILE A 121 -7.49 31.69 19.25
C ILE A 121 -7.72 32.79 20.32
N THR A 122 -7.45 34.06 20.00
CA THR A 122 -7.69 35.18 20.91
C THR A 122 -9.17 35.33 21.28
N ASN A 123 -10.07 35.21 20.30
CA ASN A 123 -11.52 35.22 20.57
C ASN A 123 -12.03 34.04 21.45
N LEU A 124 -11.36 32.88 21.37
CA LEU A 124 -11.69 31.73 22.21
C LEU A 124 -11.07 31.85 23.62
N LEU A 125 -9.96 32.57 23.75
CA LEU A 125 -9.14 32.67 24.95
C LEU A 125 -9.36 33.96 25.75
N ASP A 126 -10.26 34.85 25.31
CA ASP A 126 -10.60 36.16 25.96
C ASP A 126 -10.83 36.09 27.49
N LYS A 127 -10.81 34.86 28.07
CA LYS A 127 -11.00 34.59 29.50
C LYS A 127 -9.75 34.07 30.23
N ASN A 128 -8.61 33.83 29.53
CA ASN A 128 -7.43 33.24 30.17
C ASN A 128 -6.09 33.84 29.67
N PRO A 129 -5.58 34.92 30.29
CA PRO A 129 -4.40 35.66 29.84
C PRO A 129 -3.08 34.81 29.81
N LYS A 130 -2.94 33.82 30.69
CA LYS A 130 -1.75 32.94 30.74
C LYS A 130 -1.62 32.01 29.52
N VAL A 131 -2.73 31.68 28.89
CA VAL A 131 -2.73 30.83 27.69
C VAL A 131 -2.48 31.68 26.45
N GLU A 132 -2.89 32.95 26.49
CA GLU A 132 -2.64 33.94 25.42
C GLU A 132 -1.14 34.19 25.23
N ASP A 133 -0.37 34.39 26.29
CA ASP A 133 1.08 34.60 26.23
C ASP A 133 1.80 33.38 25.66
N TRP A 134 1.44 32.17 26.11
CA TRP A 134 2.02 30.93 25.59
C TRP A 134 1.70 30.71 24.12
N VAL A 135 0.47 31.01 23.68
CA VAL A 135 0.04 30.90 22.28
C VAL A 135 0.81 31.88 21.40
N ASN A 136 0.96 33.12 21.84
CA ASN A 136 1.67 34.16 21.09
C ASN A 136 3.13 33.78 20.83
N GLU A 137 3.84 33.29 21.84
CA GLU A 137 5.24 32.89 21.73
C GLU A 137 5.44 31.64 20.84
N ASN A 138 4.56 30.67 20.97
CA ASN A 138 4.70 29.41 20.23
C ASN A 138 4.14 29.51 18.79
N LEU A 139 3.05 30.24 18.57
CA LEU A 139 2.42 30.35 17.26
C LEU A 139 3.35 31.03 16.24
N GLU A 140 4.05 32.09 16.66
CA GLU A 140 5.02 32.78 15.80
C GLU A 140 6.18 31.83 15.41
N THR A 141 6.69 31.06 16.37
CA THR A 141 7.77 30.08 16.11
C THR A 141 7.31 29.00 15.13
N TYR A 142 6.10 28.45 15.29
CA TYR A 142 5.54 27.46 14.38
C TYR A 142 5.27 28.02 12.99
N TYR A 143 4.80 29.28 12.91
CA TYR A 143 4.59 29.99 11.65
C TYR A 143 5.89 30.17 10.87
N GLN A 144 6.95 30.64 11.51
CA GLN A 144 8.26 30.79 10.89
C GLN A 144 8.87 29.44 10.44
N ASN A 145 8.76 28.44 11.27
CA ASN A 145 9.21 27.08 10.92
C ASN A 145 8.43 26.51 9.73
N LEU A 146 7.12 26.75 9.66
CA LEU A 146 6.29 26.30 8.53
C LEU A 146 6.67 27.03 7.25
N LEU A 147 6.86 28.35 7.30
CA LEU A 147 7.31 29.15 6.16
C LEU A 147 8.68 28.70 5.66
N ASP A 148 9.63 28.49 6.56
CA ASP A 148 10.97 27.98 6.21
C ASP A 148 10.89 26.62 5.52
N LEU A 149 10.09 25.70 6.07
CA LEU A 149 9.88 24.37 5.49
C LEU A 149 9.24 24.47 4.09
N LEU A 150 8.19 25.26 3.94
CA LEU A 150 7.50 25.44 2.66
C LEU A 150 8.38 26.11 1.62
N THR A 151 9.06 27.21 1.99
CA THR A 151 9.85 28.02 1.07
C THR A 151 11.18 27.37 0.71
N ASN A 152 11.87 26.80 1.70
CA ASN A 152 13.25 26.33 1.53
C ASN A 152 13.38 24.83 1.28
N LYS A 153 12.34 24.03 1.56
CA LYS A 153 12.38 22.56 1.33
C LYS A 153 11.32 22.07 0.35
N VAL A 154 10.06 22.42 0.57
CA VAL A 154 8.95 21.87 -0.23
C VAL A 154 8.89 22.49 -1.61
N LEU A 155 8.90 23.82 -1.70
CA LEU A 155 8.78 24.52 -2.98
C LEU A 155 9.95 24.24 -3.93
N PRO A 156 11.23 24.35 -3.50
CA PRO A 156 12.35 24.00 -4.36
C PRO A 156 12.31 22.51 -4.79
N GLY A 157 11.95 21.60 -3.87
CA GLY A 157 11.80 20.18 -4.19
C GLY A 157 10.73 19.92 -5.24
N ALA A 158 9.57 20.56 -5.13
CA ALA A 158 8.49 20.44 -6.11
C ALA A 158 8.86 21.05 -7.46
N GLN A 159 9.48 22.24 -7.46
CA GLN A 159 9.99 22.91 -8.68
C GLN A 159 11.08 22.08 -9.37
N GLN A 160 12.02 21.52 -8.61
CA GLN A 160 13.07 20.66 -9.13
C GLN A 160 12.48 19.37 -9.75
N MET A 161 11.45 18.80 -9.15
CA MET A 161 10.75 17.65 -9.70
C MET A 161 10.05 18.00 -11.01
N LEU A 162 9.45 19.20 -11.13
CA LEU A 162 8.80 19.67 -12.34
C LEU A 162 9.81 19.95 -13.46
N THR A 163 10.90 20.64 -13.17
CA THR A 163 11.97 20.90 -14.15
C THR A 163 12.65 19.63 -14.63
N THR A 164 12.73 18.61 -13.78
CA THR A 164 13.27 17.31 -14.15
C THR A 164 12.34 16.55 -15.11
N ILE A 165 11.02 16.69 -14.93
CA ILE A 165 10.02 16.03 -15.80
C ILE A 165 9.84 16.78 -17.12
N THR A 166 9.91 18.11 -17.13
CA THR A 166 9.58 18.97 -18.29
C THR A 166 10.79 19.43 -19.10
N GLY A 167 11.94 19.53 -18.51
CA GLY A 167 13.12 20.13 -19.15
C GLY A 167 14.42 19.54 -18.68
N GLY A 168 14.69 18.33 -19.11
CA GLY A 168 15.99 17.68 -19.08
C GLY A 168 17.12 18.26 -18.24
N VAL A 169 17.50 17.50 -17.23
CA VAL A 169 18.90 17.21 -16.89
C VAL A 169 19.84 18.40 -16.75
N ILE A 170 20.33 18.74 -15.58
CA ILE A 170 21.79 18.89 -15.34
C ILE A 170 22.20 19.01 -13.86
N SER A 171 21.40 19.39 -12.85
CA SER A 171 22.01 19.67 -11.55
C SER A 171 21.42 19.04 -10.28
N GLY A 172 20.39 18.20 -10.42
CA GLY A 172 19.84 17.40 -9.30
C GLY A 172 20.13 15.90 -9.42
N ILE A 173 21.11 15.52 -10.24
CA ILE A 173 21.21 14.24 -10.94
C ILE A 173 21.53 13.05 -10.03
N TRP A 174 22.37 13.15 -9.02
CA TRP A 174 22.89 11.97 -8.34
C TRP A 174 21.86 11.22 -7.47
N GLY A 175 21.01 11.89 -6.74
CA GLY A 175 19.94 11.24 -5.98
C GLY A 175 18.81 10.72 -6.86
N LEU A 176 18.44 11.50 -7.89
CA LEU A 176 17.42 11.10 -8.87
C LEU A 176 17.93 10.02 -9.84
N VAL A 177 19.21 10.08 -10.21
CA VAL A 177 19.85 9.03 -11.04
C VAL A 177 19.90 7.72 -10.27
N SER A 178 20.25 7.73 -8.99
CA SER A 178 20.24 6.51 -8.17
C SER A 178 18.82 5.93 -8.08
N PHE A 179 17.82 6.76 -7.78
CA PHE A 179 16.42 6.31 -7.76
C PHE A 179 15.94 5.85 -9.14
N ALA A 180 16.25 6.59 -10.20
CA ALA A 180 15.88 6.22 -11.57
C ALA A 180 16.60 4.94 -12.01
N MET A 181 17.86 4.75 -11.64
CA MET A 181 18.60 3.53 -11.91
C MET A 181 18.01 2.33 -11.14
N ASP A 182 17.71 2.48 -9.86
CA ASP A 182 17.06 1.44 -9.08
C ASP A 182 15.67 1.10 -9.62
N PHE A 183 14.92 2.10 -10.04
CA PHE A 183 13.61 1.93 -10.67
C PHE A 183 13.73 1.26 -12.05
N LEU A 184 14.69 1.66 -12.87
CA LEU A 184 14.96 1.06 -14.18
C LEU A 184 15.42 -0.39 -14.05
N VAL A 185 16.32 -0.67 -13.11
CA VAL A 185 16.71 -2.05 -12.78
C VAL A 185 15.50 -2.83 -12.30
N GLY A 186 14.65 -2.23 -11.45
CA GLY A 186 13.39 -2.80 -11.00
C GLY A 186 12.44 -3.14 -12.16
N ILE A 187 12.30 -2.25 -13.14
CA ILE A 187 11.53 -2.50 -14.38
C ILE A 187 12.12 -3.70 -15.14
N ILE A 188 13.43 -3.70 -15.39
CA ILE A 188 14.09 -4.78 -16.11
C ILE A 188 13.87 -6.11 -15.40
N VAL A 189 14.11 -6.18 -14.11
CA VAL A 189 13.87 -7.38 -13.28
C VAL A 189 12.41 -7.80 -13.35
N SER A 190 11.47 -6.85 -13.25
CA SER A 190 10.04 -7.11 -13.35
C SER A 190 9.67 -7.72 -14.70
N VAL A 191 10.18 -7.17 -15.80
CA VAL A 191 9.94 -7.69 -17.16
C VAL A 191 10.47 -9.12 -17.27
N TYR A 192 11.72 -9.37 -16.81
CA TYR A 192 12.29 -10.72 -16.82
C TYR A 192 11.48 -11.70 -15.98
N MET A 193 11.08 -11.30 -14.77
CA MET A 193 10.28 -12.16 -13.87
C MET A 193 8.90 -12.45 -14.46
N LEU A 194 8.24 -11.45 -15.05
CA LEU A 194 6.97 -11.64 -15.75
C LEU A 194 7.11 -12.56 -16.97
N ALA A 195 8.16 -12.39 -17.78
CA ALA A 195 8.41 -13.22 -18.94
C ALA A 195 8.72 -14.68 -18.58
N MET A 196 9.51 -14.90 -17.52
CA MET A 196 9.98 -16.23 -17.12
C MET A 196 9.17 -16.84 -15.96
N LYS A 197 8.02 -16.27 -15.59
CA LYS A 197 7.21 -16.66 -14.43
C LYS A 197 6.97 -18.18 -14.37
N GLU A 198 6.50 -18.77 -15.45
CA GLU A 198 6.16 -20.20 -15.50
C GLU A 198 7.39 -21.10 -15.38
N GLN A 199 8.48 -20.72 -16.07
CA GLN A 199 9.73 -21.48 -16.00
C GLN A 199 10.36 -21.39 -14.60
N SER A 200 10.32 -20.21 -13.98
CA SER A 200 10.83 -20.01 -12.62
C SER A 200 10.03 -20.79 -11.60
N LEU A 201 8.70 -20.78 -11.68
CA LEU A 201 7.84 -21.59 -10.84
C LEU A 201 8.10 -23.09 -11.04
N ALA A 202 8.23 -23.56 -12.29
CA ALA A 202 8.51 -24.96 -12.57
C ALA A 202 9.89 -25.39 -12.01
N ARG A 203 10.92 -24.52 -12.11
CA ARG A 203 12.24 -24.79 -11.50
C ARG A 203 12.17 -24.85 -9.98
N CYS A 204 11.45 -23.91 -9.34
CA CYS A 204 11.22 -23.93 -7.90
C CYS A 204 10.48 -25.21 -7.46
N CYS A 205 9.44 -25.62 -8.18
CA CYS A 205 8.75 -26.87 -7.93
C CYS A 205 9.70 -28.08 -8.09
N LYS A 206 10.50 -28.13 -9.16
CA LYS A 206 11.48 -29.20 -9.38
C LYS A 206 12.46 -29.30 -8.20
N LEU A 207 13.01 -28.18 -7.73
CA LEU A 207 13.91 -28.14 -6.57
C LEU A 207 13.19 -28.64 -5.31
N LEU A 208 11.95 -28.18 -5.08
CA LEU A 208 11.14 -28.60 -3.93
C LEU A 208 10.91 -30.13 -3.89
N TYR A 209 10.57 -30.72 -5.03
CA TYR A 209 10.38 -32.18 -5.13
C TYR A 209 11.71 -32.95 -5.08
N GLY A 210 12.84 -32.33 -5.46
CA GLY A 210 14.16 -32.95 -5.36
C GLY A 210 14.72 -32.97 -3.94
N VAL A 211 14.40 -31.96 -3.12
CA VAL A 211 14.93 -31.82 -1.75
C VAL A 211 14.00 -32.44 -0.71
N CYS A 212 12.69 -32.34 -0.90
CA CYS A 212 11.69 -32.77 0.08
C CYS A 212 11.05 -34.09 -0.31
N LYS A 213 10.65 -34.90 0.70
CA LYS A 213 9.80 -36.08 0.47
C LYS A 213 8.49 -35.65 -0.22
N GLU A 214 7.99 -36.46 -1.13
CA GLU A 214 6.85 -36.12 -2.00
C GLU A 214 5.61 -35.61 -1.23
N ALA A 215 5.30 -36.20 -0.07
CA ALA A 215 4.18 -35.77 0.77
C ALA A 215 4.36 -34.33 1.31
N HIS A 216 5.58 -33.95 1.72
CA HIS A 216 5.92 -32.60 2.18
C HIS A 216 5.95 -31.61 1.02
N ALA A 217 6.55 -32.00 -0.12
CA ALA A 217 6.59 -31.18 -1.32
C ALA A 217 5.17 -30.81 -1.81
N ARG A 218 4.26 -31.78 -1.88
CA ARG A 218 2.84 -31.55 -2.22
C ARG A 218 2.13 -30.63 -1.22
N TRP A 219 2.43 -30.75 0.07
CA TRP A 219 1.86 -29.89 1.08
C TRP A 219 2.37 -28.44 0.93
N ILE A 220 3.68 -28.24 0.82
CA ILE A 220 4.31 -26.91 0.63
C ILE A 220 3.76 -26.26 -0.65
N ALA A 221 3.69 -26.98 -1.77
CA ALA A 221 3.18 -26.43 -3.02
C ALA A 221 1.71 -25.99 -2.92
N ARG A 222 0.87 -26.69 -2.14
CA ARG A 222 -0.52 -26.28 -1.87
C ARG A 222 -0.57 -25.06 -0.95
N ALA A 223 0.27 -25.02 0.09
CA ALA A 223 0.33 -23.89 1.00
C ALA A 223 0.76 -22.60 0.28
N VAL A 224 1.79 -22.68 -0.57
CA VAL A 224 2.26 -21.56 -1.38
C VAL A 224 1.17 -21.07 -2.34
N ARG A 225 0.48 -21.96 -3.06
CA ARG A 225 -0.63 -21.55 -3.94
C ARG A 225 -1.77 -20.89 -3.18
N ARG A 226 -2.06 -21.35 -1.96
CA ARG A 226 -3.10 -20.73 -1.12
C ARG A 226 -2.67 -19.35 -0.63
N ALA A 227 -1.41 -19.22 -0.24
CA ALA A 227 -0.82 -17.91 0.12
C ALA A 227 -0.85 -16.94 -1.06
N ASP A 228 -0.45 -17.39 -2.26
CA ASP A 228 -0.53 -16.58 -3.49
C ASP A 228 -1.98 -16.12 -3.77
N GLY A 229 -2.96 -17.01 -3.58
CA GLY A 229 -4.38 -16.65 -3.72
C GLY A 229 -4.82 -15.55 -2.76
N ILE A 230 -4.42 -15.63 -1.47
CA ILE A 230 -4.71 -14.61 -0.45
C ILE A 230 -4.03 -13.28 -0.81
N PHE A 231 -2.73 -13.32 -1.08
CA PHE A 231 -1.96 -12.12 -1.44
C PHE A 231 -2.49 -11.44 -2.70
N SER A 232 -2.65 -12.20 -3.78
CA SER A 232 -3.10 -11.63 -5.06
C SER A 232 -4.54 -11.13 -4.98
N GLY A 233 -5.41 -11.81 -4.26
CA GLY A 233 -6.78 -11.38 -4.02
C GLY A 233 -6.84 -10.06 -3.24
N PHE A 234 -6.10 -9.97 -2.12
CA PHE A 234 -6.03 -8.76 -1.31
C PHE A 234 -5.43 -7.58 -2.08
N VAL A 235 -4.27 -7.77 -2.73
CA VAL A 235 -3.58 -6.70 -3.45
C VAL A 235 -4.44 -6.15 -4.60
N ARG A 236 -5.02 -7.05 -5.42
CA ARG A 236 -5.90 -6.63 -6.52
C ARG A 236 -7.13 -5.91 -6.00
N GLY A 237 -7.78 -6.50 -4.99
CA GLY A 237 -8.97 -5.92 -4.38
C GLY A 237 -8.69 -4.53 -3.85
N LYS A 238 -7.61 -4.35 -3.07
CA LYS A 238 -7.32 -3.06 -2.45
C LYS A 238 -6.84 -1.99 -3.43
N LEU A 239 -6.08 -2.37 -4.46
CA LEU A 239 -5.71 -1.42 -5.53
C LEU A 239 -6.92 -0.97 -6.34
N LEU A 240 -7.83 -1.89 -6.69
CA LEU A 240 -9.07 -1.55 -7.40
C LEU A 240 -9.98 -0.67 -6.54
N ASP A 241 -10.15 -1.01 -5.28
CA ASP A 241 -10.89 -0.25 -4.28
C ASP A 241 -10.36 1.20 -4.17
N SER A 242 -9.07 1.37 -3.97
CA SER A 242 -8.39 2.67 -3.87
C SER A 242 -8.53 3.50 -5.15
N LEU A 243 -8.47 2.87 -6.31
CA LEU A 243 -8.67 3.54 -7.59
C LEU A 243 -10.12 4.06 -7.71
N ILE A 244 -11.10 3.24 -7.36
CA ILE A 244 -12.52 3.62 -7.40
C ILE A 244 -12.79 4.76 -6.41
N ILE A 245 -12.29 4.67 -5.18
CA ILE A 245 -12.42 5.72 -4.18
C ILE A 245 -11.76 7.03 -4.64
N GLY A 246 -10.57 6.96 -5.23
CA GLY A 246 -9.90 8.14 -5.81
C GLY A 246 -10.74 8.81 -6.91
N ILE A 247 -11.31 8.03 -7.82
CA ILE A 247 -12.19 8.54 -8.89
C ILE A 247 -13.47 9.14 -8.32
N LEU A 248 -14.13 8.45 -7.39
CA LEU A 248 -15.35 8.96 -6.74
C LEU A 248 -15.08 10.25 -5.96
N CYS A 249 -13.92 10.31 -5.27
CA CYS A 249 -13.48 11.50 -4.58
C CYS A 249 -13.24 12.67 -5.56
N LEU A 250 -12.61 12.42 -6.71
CA LEU A 250 -12.40 13.43 -7.75
C LEU A 250 -13.72 13.98 -8.28
N ILE A 251 -14.64 13.11 -8.64
CA ILE A 251 -15.97 13.49 -9.15
C ILE A 251 -16.71 14.29 -8.09
N GLY A 252 -16.78 13.80 -6.85
CA GLY A 252 -17.51 14.47 -5.77
C GLY A 252 -16.89 15.83 -5.41
N CYS A 253 -15.59 15.92 -5.27
CA CYS A 253 -14.89 17.18 -4.98
C CYS A 253 -15.07 18.20 -6.14
N THR A 254 -15.06 17.74 -7.38
CA THR A 254 -15.30 18.61 -8.57
C THR A 254 -16.73 19.13 -8.59
N ILE A 255 -17.73 18.28 -8.38
CA ILE A 255 -19.15 18.68 -8.33
C ILE A 255 -19.42 19.67 -7.19
N LEU A 256 -18.80 19.45 -6.03
CA LEU A 256 -18.93 20.33 -4.86
C LEU A 256 -18.08 21.61 -4.97
N GLY A 257 -17.33 21.80 -6.06
CA GLY A 257 -16.47 22.97 -6.28
C GLY A 257 -15.38 23.11 -5.20
N MET A 258 -14.82 21.99 -4.73
CA MET A 258 -13.76 22.00 -3.71
C MET A 258 -12.47 22.52 -4.28
N PRO A 259 -11.69 23.32 -3.50
CA PRO A 259 -10.35 23.69 -3.91
C PRO A 259 -9.45 22.44 -3.97
N TYR A 260 -8.52 22.43 -4.91
CA TYR A 260 -7.54 21.36 -5.08
C TYR A 260 -8.14 19.97 -5.29
N ALA A 261 -9.32 19.86 -5.93
CA ALA A 261 -10.03 18.60 -6.10
C ALA A 261 -9.18 17.45 -6.64
N PRO A 262 -8.35 17.60 -7.70
CA PRO A 262 -7.48 16.52 -8.17
C PRO A 262 -6.40 16.12 -7.16
N LEU A 263 -5.79 17.09 -6.46
CA LEU A 263 -4.76 16.81 -5.44
C LEU A 263 -5.35 16.05 -4.26
N VAL A 264 -6.47 16.55 -3.72
CA VAL A 264 -7.20 15.94 -2.60
C VAL A 264 -7.63 14.51 -2.95
N SER A 265 -8.18 14.32 -4.14
CA SER A 265 -8.67 13.01 -4.59
C SER A 265 -7.54 12.00 -4.79
N LEU A 266 -6.38 12.47 -5.28
CA LEU A 266 -5.20 11.64 -5.38
C LEU A 266 -4.68 11.23 -4.00
N ILE A 267 -4.56 12.19 -3.07
CA ILE A 267 -4.11 11.91 -1.70
C ILE A 267 -5.05 10.88 -1.06
N VAL A 268 -6.37 11.10 -1.12
CA VAL A 268 -7.37 10.17 -0.56
C VAL A 268 -7.29 8.81 -1.23
N GLY A 269 -7.21 8.76 -2.58
CA GLY A 269 -7.13 7.51 -3.33
C GLY A 269 -5.86 6.71 -3.03
N VAL A 270 -4.69 7.36 -3.03
CA VAL A 270 -3.41 6.71 -2.76
C VAL A 270 -3.33 6.20 -1.31
N THR A 271 -3.73 7.04 -0.35
CA THR A 271 -3.69 6.64 1.05
C THR A 271 -4.69 5.52 1.38
N ASN A 272 -5.82 5.46 0.64
CA ASN A 272 -6.83 4.41 0.82
C ASN A 272 -6.28 2.99 0.55
N VAL A 273 -5.12 2.84 -0.06
CA VAL A 273 -4.42 1.54 -0.19
C VAL A 273 -4.15 0.91 1.18
N ILE A 274 -3.92 1.73 2.22
CA ILE A 274 -3.71 1.25 3.58
C ILE A 274 -5.08 1.06 4.26
N PRO A 275 -5.48 -0.19 4.60
CA PRO A 275 -6.76 -0.41 5.25
C PRO A 275 -6.87 0.34 6.59
N PHE A 276 -8.04 0.80 6.95
CA PHE A 276 -8.40 1.54 8.16
C PHE A 276 -7.71 2.90 8.33
N PHE A 277 -6.38 2.98 8.21
CA PHE A 277 -5.63 4.22 8.42
C PHE A 277 -5.59 5.11 7.18
N GLY A 278 -5.67 4.52 5.99
CA GLY A 278 -5.61 5.24 4.72
C GLY A 278 -6.61 6.39 4.60
N PRO A 279 -7.89 6.16 4.88
CA PRO A 279 -8.91 7.21 4.85
C PRO A 279 -8.57 8.41 5.74
N PHE A 280 -8.08 8.19 6.95
CA PHE A 280 -7.70 9.27 7.87
C PHE A 280 -6.43 9.98 7.41
N MET A 281 -5.42 9.23 6.96
CA MET A 281 -4.17 9.78 6.42
C MET A 281 -4.39 10.67 5.18
N GLY A 282 -5.43 10.38 4.40
CA GLY A 282 -5.82 11.19 3.26
C GLY A 282 -6.75 12.34 3.62
N ALA A 283 -7.78 12.08 4.41
CA ALA A 283 -8.81 13.07 4.74
C ALA A 283 -8.29 14.22 5.62
N VAL A 284 -7.46 13.92 6.63
CA VAL A 284 -6.99 14.95 7.58
C VAL A 284 -6.14 16.03 6.89
N PRO A 285 -5.06 15.72 6.14
CA PRO A 285 -4.30 16.76 5.45
C PRO A 285 -5.13 17.46 4.37
N SER A 286 -6.01 16.75 3.68
CA SER A 286 -6.91 17.32 2.68
C SER A 286 -7.90 18.29 3.30
N ALA A 287 -8.53 17.93 4.43
CA ALA A 287 -9.42 18.81 5.18
C ALA A 287 -8.70 20.06 5.68
N PHE A 288 -7.45 19.92 6.15
CA PHE A 288 -6.63 21.04 6.57
C PHE A 288 -6.34 22.01 5.41
N LEU A 289 -5.96 21.50 4.23
CA LEU A 289 -5.74 22.33 3.04
C LEU A 289 -7.01 23.10 2.64
N ILE A 290 -8.17 22.44 2.66
CA ILE A 290 -9.45 23.06 2.33
C ILE A 290 -9.87 24.07 3.39
N LEU A 291 -9.60 23.78 4.68
CA LEU A 291 -9.91 24.68 5.80
C LEU A 291 -9.22 26.03 5.68
N LEU A 292 -7.96 26.03 5.25
CA LEU A 292 -7.19 27.28 5.04
C LEU A 292 -7.84 28.17 3.98
N VAL A 293 -8.47 27.58 2.96
CA VAL A 293 -9.16 28.34 1.92
C VAL A 293 -10.56 28.77 2.38
N SER A 294 -11.36 27.85 2.91
CA SER A 294 -12.74 28.12 3.32
C SER A 294 -13.25 27.12 4.37
N PRO A 295 -13.56 27.58 5.59
CA PRO A 295 -14.13 26.72 6.63
C PRO A 295 -15.46 26.05 6.23
N LYS A 296 -16.29 26.78 5.48
CA LYS A 296 -17.58 26.22 4.98
C LYS A 296 -17.32 25.04 4.04
N LYS A 297 -16.39 25.18 3.08
CA LYS A 297 -16.03 24.10 2.15
C LYS A 297 -15.38 22.92 2.89
N CYS A 298 -14.59 23.17 3.92
CA CYS A 298 -14.02 22.12 4.77
C CYS A 298 -15.12 21.28 5.43
N LEU A 299 -16.14 21.91 5.99
CA LEU A 299 -17.28 21.18 6.59
C LEU A 299 -17.97 20.28 5.57
N PHE A 300 -18.26 20.79 4.36
CA PHE A 300 -18.84 19.97 3.29
C PHE A 300 -17.92 18.83 2.86
N PHE A 301 -16.62 19.08 2.78
CA PHE A 301 -15.63 18.04 2.45
C PHE A 301 -15.60 16.93 3.50
N VAL A 302 -15.59 17.27 4.80
CA VAL A 302 -15.60 16.28 5.89
C VAL A 302 -16.86 15.42 5.82
N ILE A 303 -18.04 16.03 5.64
CA ILE A 303 -19.30 15.29 5.47
C ILE A 303 -19.22 14.37 4.25
N PHE A 304 -18.75 14.89 3.11
CA PHE A 304 -18.60 14.11 1.89
C PHE A 304 -17.67 12.92 2.06
N VAL A 305 -16.50 13.13 2.69
CA VAL A 305 -15.54 12.03 2.91
C VAL A 305 -16.11 10.99 3.88
N ILE A 306 -16.84 11.39 4.93
CA ILE A 306 -17.51 10.43 5.82
C ILE A 306 -18.51 9.57 5.01
N VAL A 307 -19.34 10.18 4.17
CA VAL A 307 -20.27 9.43 3.30
C VAL A 307 -19.51 8.50 2.34
N LEU A 308 -18.44 8.99 1.73
CA LEU A 308 -17.59 8.20 0.83
C LEU A 308 -16.98 6.99 1.58
N GLN A 309 -16.51 7.19 2.82
CA GLN A 309 -15.94 6.11 3.63
C GLN A 309 -17.01 5.10 4.10
N GLN A 310 -18.24 5.55 4.36
CA GLN A 310 -19.35 4.64 4.65
C GLN A 310 -19.72 3.80 3.41
N PHE A 311 -19.65 4.40 2.24
CA PHE A 311 -19.84 3.67 0.98
C PHE A 311 -18.72 2.66 0.73
N ASP A 312 -17.47 3.04 0.99
CA ASP A 312 -16.31 2.14 0.92
C ASP A 312 -16.48 0.93 1.86
N GLY A 313 -16.65 1.20 3.15
CA GLY A 313 -16.70 0.17 4.18
C GLY A 313 -17.89 -0.79 4.08
N ASN A 314 -19.05 -0.31 3.65
CA ASN A 314 -20.29 -1.10 3.66
C ASN A 314 -20.65 -1.71 2.30
N ILE A 315 -20.18 -1.12 1.19
CA ILE A 315 -20.59 -1.55 -0.16
C ILE A 315 -19.38 -2.00 -1.00
N LEU A 316 -18.37 -1.15 -1.15
CA LEU A 316 -17.20 -1.44 -1.99
C LEU A 316 -16.32 -2.52 -1.39
N GLY A 317 -15.91 -2.34 -0.15
CA GLY A 317 -15.04 -3.27 0.56
C GLY A 317 -15.57 -4.71 0.51
N PRO A 318 -16.81 -4.99 0.98
CA PRO A 318 -17.38 -6.33 0.89
C PRO A 318 -17.50 -6.88 -0.54
N LYS A 319 -17.82 -6.02 -1.53
CA LYS A 319 -17.95 -6.46 -2.94
C LYS A 319 -16.60 -6.75 -3.60
N ILE A 320 -15.57 -5.99 -3.29
CA ILE A 320 -14.26 -6.09 -3.97
C ILE A 320 -13.33 -7.04 -3.25
N LEU A 321 -13.19 -6.89 -1.92
CA LEU A 321 -12.31 -7.74 -1.13
C LEU A 321 -12.99 -9.06 -0.74
N GLY A 322 -14.33 -9.07 -0.57
CA GLY A 322 -15.08 -10.25 -0.14
C GLY A 322 -14.46 -10.90 1.09
N ASP A 323 -14.52 -12.23 1.15
CA ASP A 323 -13.84 -13.03 2.20
C ASP A 323 -12.36 -13.30 1.87
N ALA A 324 -11.72 -12.46 1.04
CA ALA A 324 -10.38 -12.74 0.50
C ALA A 324 -9.32 -12.98 1.59
N THR A 325 -9.46 -12.35 2.76
CA THR A 325 -8.53 -12.54 3.87
C THR A 325 -9.05 -13.50 4.95
N GLY A 326 -10.36 -13.59 5.15
CA GLY A 326 -11.00 -14.44 6.17
C GLY A 326 -10.60 -14.11 7.62
N ILE A 327 -10.02 -12.91 7.86
CA ILE A 327 -9.60 -12.44 9.18
C ILE A 327 -10.58 -11.40 9.73
N SER A 328 -10.82 -11.42 11.05
CA SER A 328 -11.64 -10.40 11.70
C SER A 328 -10.97 -9.04 11.71
N SER A 329 -11.77 -7.96 11.76
CA SER A 329 -11.27 -6.56 11.77
C SER A 329 -10.23 -6.29 12.86
N PHE A 330 -10.36 -6.92 14.03
CA PHE A 330 -9.38 -6.82 15.11
C PHE A 330 -7.97 -7.26 14.64
N TRP A 331 -7.89 -8.46 14.01
CA TRP A 331 -6.62 -8.99 13.54
C TRP A 331 -6.05 -8.20 12.35
N VAL A 332 -6.91 -7.54 11.56
CA VAL A 332 -6.45 -6.62 10.51
C VAL A 332 -5.74 -5.41 11.12
N VAL A 333 -6.29 -4.81 12.18
CA VAL A 333 -5.64 -3.70 12.89
C VAL A 333 -4.30 -4.13 13.48
N VAL A 334 -4.25 -5.29 14.14
CA VAL A 334 -2.99 -5.85 14.68
C VAL A 334 -1.96 -6.07 13.57
N ALA A 335 -2.38 -6.64 12.44
CA ALA A 335 -1.50 -6.88 11.28
C ALA A 335 -0.92 -5.60 10.71
N ILE A 336 -1.70 -4.52 10.65
CA ILE A 336 -1.26 -3.21 10.17
C ILE A 336 -0.25 -2.59 11.16
N LEU A 337 -0.54 -2.61 12.47
CA LEU A 337 0.35 -2.04 13.48
C LEU A 337 1.70 -2.78 13.52
N VAL A 338 1.66 -4.10 13.55
CA VAL A 338 2.88 -4.93 13.54
C VAL A 338 3.62 -4.77 12.23
N GLY A 339 2.93 -4.87 11.09
CA GLY A 339 3.53 -4.68 9.78
C GLY A 339 4.15 -3.29 9.63
N GLY A 340 3.48 -2.25 10.12
CA GLY A 340 3.97 -0.88 10.12
C GLY A 340 5.25 -0.70 10.93
N GLY A 341 5.34 -1.35 12.09
CA GLY A 341 6.54 -1.36 12.93
C GLY A 341 7.78 -1.99 12.26
N PHE A 342 7.57 -3.01 11.41
CA PHE A 342 8.66 -3.70 10.70
C PHE A 342 9.02 -3.06 9.36
N GLY A 343 8.07 -2.57 8.60
CA GLY A 343 8.28 -2.15 7.20
C GLY A 343 7.63 -0.82 6.81
N GLY A 344 7.27 0.03 7.79
CA GLY A 344 6.62 1.31 7.52
C GLY A 344 5.33 1.14 6.70
N VAL A 345 5.10 2.03 5.74
CA VAL A 345 3.89 2.05 4.89
C VAL A 345 3.71 0.74 4.10
N LEU A 346 4.79 0.20 3.52
CA LEU A 346 4.74 -1.09 2.82
C LEU A 346 4.41 -2.24 3.77
N GLY A 347 4.93 -2.19 4.99
CA GLY A 347 4.61 -3.17 6.03
C GLY A 347 3.17 -3.08 6.49
N MET A 348 2.58 -1.90 6.60
CA MET A 348 1.15 -1.72 6.89
C MET A 348 0.27 -2.38 5.82
N PHE A 349 0.61 -2.19 4.55
CA PHE A 349 -0.12 -2.77 3.43
C PHE A 349 0.04 -4.30 3.36
N LEU A 350 1.28 -4.79 3.38
CA LEU A 350 1.57 -6.23 3.25
C LEU A 350 1.31 -7.02 4.53
N GLY A 351 1.24 -6.37 5.67
CA GLY A 351 0.98 -7.00 6.97
C GLY A 351 -0.32 -7.79 7.00
N VAL A 352 -1.37 -7.25 6.39
CA VAL A 352 -2.70 -7.90 6.35
C VAL A 352 -2.67 -9.26 5.64
N PRO A 353 -2.20 -9.39 4.38
CA PRO A 353 -2.13 -10.70 3.73
C PRO A 353 -1.10 -11.63 4.36
N VAL A 354 0.00 -11.11 4.92
CA VAL A 354 0.96 -11.93 5.69
C VAL A 354 0.26 -12.56 6.90
N PHE A 355 -0.47 -11.76 7.66
CA PHE A 355 -1.18 -12.23 8.84
C PHE A 355 -2.28 -13.23 8.48
N ALA A 356 -3.00 -13.00 7.38
CA ALA A 356 -3.99 -13.94 6.86
C ALA A 356 -3.36 -15.31 6.53
N CYS A 357 -2.20 -15.31 5.89
CA CYS A 357 -1.45 -16.53 5.60
C CYS A 357 -1.01 -17.25 6.89
N LEU A 358 -0.51 -16.49 7.89
CA LEU A 358 -0.13 -17.05 9.19
C LEU A 358 -1.33 -17.67 9.91
N GLN A 359 -2.48 -17.01 9.91
CA GLN A 359 -3.69 -17.52 10.52
C GLN A 359 -4.16 -18.84 9.85
N VAL A 360 -4.14 -18.90 8.52
CA VAL A 360 -4.47 -20.11 7.77
C VAL A 360 -3.49 -21.24 8.10
N LEU A 361 -2.20 -20.95 8.22
CA LEU A 361 -1.17 -21.92 8.58
C LEU A 361 -1.39 -22.44 10.00
N VAL A 362 -1.60 -21.55 10.97
CA VAL A 362 -1.85 -21.91 12.37
C VAL A 362 -3.11 -22.77 12.48
N LYS A 363 -4.21 -22.34 11.86
CA LYS A 363 -5.46 -23.14 11.82
C LYS A 363 -5.22 -24.53 11.26
N TYR A 364 -4.52 -24.63 10.14
CA TYR A 364 -4.20 -25.93 9.54
C TYR A 364 -3.38 -26.84 10.49
N LEU A 365 -2.36 -26.27 11.14
CA LEU A 365 -1.51 -27.04 12.07
C LEU A 365 -2.30 -27.52 13.30
N VAL A 366 -3.16 -26.65 13.84
CA VAL A 366 -4.04 -26.97 14.98
C VAL A 366 -5.04 -28.03 14.58
N ASP A 367 -5.78 -27.84 13.49
CA ASP A 367 -6.79 -28.80 12.99
C ASP A 367 -6.16 -30.18 12.72
N ARG A 368 -4.95 -30.21 12.12
CA ARG A 368 -4.21 -31.47 11.90
C ARG A 368 -3.86 -32.15 13.20
N ARG A 369 -3.49 -31.41 14.25
CA ARG A 369 -3.16 -31.99 15.58
C ARG A 369 -4.40 -32.49 16.31
N LEU A 370 -5.52 -31.75 16.22
CA LEU A 370 -6.80 -32.12 16.79
C LEU A 370 -7.34 -33.40 16.15
N ARG A 371 -7.34 -33.48 14.81
CA ARG A 371 -7.75 -34.74 14.09
C ARG A 371 -6.92 -35.95 14.49
N ARG A 372 -5.61 -35.77 14.73
CA ARG A 372 -4.75 -36.88 15.21
C ARG A 372 -5.11 -37.36 16.64
N ARG A 373 -5.78 -36.48 17.40
CA ARG A 373 -6.26 -36.78 18.78
C ARG A 373 -7.73 -37.14 18.83
N ASN A 374 -8.37 -37.34 17.67
CA ASN A 374 -9.81 -37.54 17.52
C ASN A 374 -10.66 -36.47 18.22
N MET A 375 -10.20 -35.21 18.22
CA MET A 375 -10.88 -34.06 18.82
C MET A 375 -11.58 -33.25 17.74
N PRO A 376 -12.72 -32.57 18.05
CA PRO A 376 -13.42 -31.72 17.12
C PRO A 376 -12.53 -30.56 16.68
N THR A 377 -12.66 -30.15 15.41
CA THR A 377 -11.89 -29.05 14.83
C THR A 377 -12.62 -27.71 14.90
N GLU A 378 -13.85 -27.68 15.29
CA GLU A 378 -14.71 -26.51 15.32
C GLU A 378 -14.57 -25.76 16.66
N ALA A 379 -14.36 -24.44 16.59
CA ALA A 379 -14.04 -23.63 17.77
C ALA A 379 -15.18 -23.57 18.79
N TYR A 380 -16.45 -23.64 18.33
CA TYR A 380 -17.60 -23.59 19.25
C TYR A 380 -17.65 -24.80 20.19
N CYS A 381 -17.09 -25.96 19.83
CA CYS A 381 -17.00 -27.11 20.70
C CYS A 381 -16.13 -26.90 21.95
N TYR A 382 -15.37 -25.80 21.99
CA TYR A 382 -14.47 -25.47 23.09
C TYR A 382 -14.99 -24.34 23.99
N VAL A 383 -16.03 -23.62 23.59
CA VAL A 383 -16.58 -22.49 24.35
C VAL A 383 -17.16 -22.90 25.69
N ASN A 384 -17.75 -24.11 25.81
CA ASN A 384 -18.42 -24.59 27.03
C ASN A 384 -17.77 -25.86 27.64
N ARG A 385 -16.58 -26.25 27.16
CA ARG A 385 -15.97 -27.55 27.57
C ARG A 385 -15.63 -27.62 29.04
N ASP A 386 -15.27 -26.47 29.65
CA ASP A 386 -14.97 -26.41 31.10
C ASP A 386 -16.24 -26.45 31.97
N ARG A 387 -17.41 -26.13 31.40
CA ARG A 387 -18.70 -26.26 32.10
C ARG A 387 -19.22 -27.70 32.13
N GLU A 388 -18.95 -28.47 31.08
CA GLU A 388 -19.34 -29.91 31.03
C GLU A 388 -18.43 -30.81 31.86
N SER A 389 -17.21 -30.34 32.19
CA SER A 389 -16.25 -31.07 33.02
C SER A 389 -16.37 -30.78 34.52
N GLN A 390 -17.26 -29.84 34.93
CA GLN A 390 -17.55 -29.59 36.34
C GLN A 390 -18.59 -30.58 36.86
N PRO A 391 -18.37 -31.19 38.05
CA PRO A 391 -19.37 -32.08 38.65
C PRO A 391 -20.70 -31.33 38.89
N PRO A 392 -21.85 -32.01 38.80
CA PRO A 392 -23.18 -31.38 38.88
C PRO A 392 -23.49 -30.63 40.20
N GLU A 393 -22.64 -30.79 41.21
CA GLU A 393 -22.79 -30.09 42.52
C GLU A 393 -22.39 -28.60 42.54
N GLN A 394 -21.82 -28.04 41.47
CA GLN A 394 -21.41 -26.63 41.37
C GLN A 394 -22.31 -25.81 40.43
N GLN A 395 -23.45 -26.35 39.98
CA GLN A 395 -24.36 -25.68 39.04
C GLN A 395 -25.64 -25.14 39.75
N SER A 396 -25.66 -25.02 41.08
CA SER A 396 -26.78 -24.43 41.84
C SER A 396 -26.54 -23.01 42.25
#